data_e5ba80e3a850a83d11355749453d8dd8
#
_entry.id   e5ba80e3a850a83d11355749453d8dd8
#
_cell.length_a   1.000
_cell.length_b   1.000
_cell.length_c   1.000
_cell.angle_alpha   90.00
_cell.angle_beta   90.00
_cell.angle_gamma   90.00
#
_symmetry.space_group_name_H-M   'P 1'
#
loop_
_entity.id
_entity.type
_entity.pdbx_description
1 polymer ?
#
loop_
_entity_poly.entity_id
_entity_poly.type
_entity_poly.pdbx_seq_one_letter_code
_entity_poly.pdbx_strand_id
1 'polypeptide(L)'
;LDRPEVQTRWEALDALAALVTTCPEQLGDAFEGAETALFDEISSTLRYAAFRLLCVWGATSVERSREAWPILDEAIQCYHGDLEYRDMLGCLYEFGQGEIDAEVAEKLALRLKFDAENGKGSYLKARSSDICEMLVKRFGLDLSKKKKRASVKKSDDAEDEE
;
A
#
# COMPACT_ATOMS: atom_id res chain seq x y z
N LEU A 1 -19.80 -2.98 8.16
CA LEU A 1 -18.88 -4.00 7.60
C LEU A 1 -19.12 -5.41 8.19
N ASP A 2 -19.82 -5.54 9.31
CA ASP A 2 -20.11 -6.83 9.98
C ASP A 2 -21.27 -7.63 9.36
N ARG A 3 -21.78 -7.20 8.20
CA ARG A 3 -22.84 -7.92 7.51
C ARG A 3 -22.28 -9.13 6.77
N PRO A 4 -23.01 -10.27 6.75
CA PRO A 4 -22.54 -11.48 6.09
C PRO A 4 -22.54 -11.39 4.56
N GLU A 5 -23.40 -10.53 3.98
CA GLU A 5 -23.52 -10.38 2.55
C GLU A 5 -22.34 -9.59 1.98
N VAL A 6 -21.58 -10.21 1.11
CA VAL A 6 -20.39 -9.61 0.45
C VAL A 6 -20.75 -8.32 -0.27
N GLN A 7 -21.88 -8.28 -0.96
CA GLN A 7 -22.32 -7.09 -1.70
C GLN A 7 -22.58 -5.91 -0.76
N THR A 8 -23.25 -6.12 0.37
CA THR A 8 -23.51 -5.06 1.36
C THR A 8 -22.21 -4.53 1.95
N ARG A 9 -21.24 -5.39 2.22
CA ARG A 9 -19.93 -5.02 2.72
C ARG A 9 -19.14 -4.21 1.68
N TRP A 10 -19.17 -4.65 0.43
CA TRP A 10 -18.52 -3.94 -0.68
C TRP A 10 -19.13 -2.56 -0.91
N GLU A 11 -20.45 -2.45 -0.96
CA GLU A 11 -21.14 -1.17 -1.11
C GLU A 11 -20.87 -0.21 0.05
N ALA A 12 -20.76 -0.72 1.27
CA ALA A 12 -20.39 0.07 2.45
C ALA A 12 -18.95 0.61 2.33
N LEU A 13 -18.00 -0.20 1.89
CA LEU A 13 -16.62 0.23 1.66
C LEU A 13 -16.51 1.29 0.56
N ASP A 14 -17.27 1.14 -0.52
CA ASP A 14 -17.29 2.10 -1.63
C ASP A 14 -17.93 3.45 -1.20
N ALA A 15 -18.99 3.38 -0.42
CA ALA A 15 -19.62 4.57 0.17
C ALA A 15 -18.67 5.28 1.15
N LEU A 16 -17.94 4.53 1.99
CA LEU A 16 -16.93 5.09 2.88
C LEU A 16 -15.78 5.74 2.09
N ALA A 17 -15.32 5.15 0.99
CA ALA A 17 -14.28 5.75 0.16
C ALA A 17 -14.70 7.10 -0.43
N ALA A 18 -15.96 7.24 -0.83
CA ALA A 18 -16.51 8.53 -1.26
C ALA A 18 -16.60 9.54 -0.10
N LEU A 19 -17.03 9.09 1.08
CA LEU A 19 -17.19 9.94 2.25
C LEU A 19 -15.87 10.45 2.81
N VAL A 20 -14.87 9.59 2.98
CA VAL A 20 -13.58 9.97 3.57
C VAL A 20 -12.76 10.93 2.71
N THR A 21 -13.10 11.12 1.44
CA THR A 21 -12.51 12.15 0.60
C THR A 21 -12.80 13.54 1.14
N THR A 22 -13.98 13.75 1.72
CA THR A 22 -14.41 15.04 2.30
C THR A 22 -14.34 15.05 3.82
N CYS A 23 -14.57 13.91 4.46
CA CYS A 23 -14.62 13.75 5.91
C CYS A 23 -13.76 12.53 6.32
N PRO A 24 -12.43 12.64 6.28
CA PRO A 24 -11.53 11.48 6.49
C PRO A 24 -11.64 10.86 7.90
N GLU A 25 -12.10 11.61 8.90
CA GLU A 25 -12.37 11.15 10.26
C GLU A 25 -13.50 10.12 10.33
N GLN A 26 -14.34 10.01 9.29
CA GLN A 26 -15.45 9.06 9.26
C GLN A 26 -15.01 7.59 9.11
N LEU A 27 -13.74 7.34 8.78
CA LEU A 27 -13.25 5.96 8.76
C LEU A 27 -13.20 5.37 10.18
N GLY A 28 -12.71 6.12 11.17
CA GLY A 28 -12.76 5.80 12.61
C GLY A 28 -12.89 4.31 12.95
N ASP A 29 -14.00 3.92 13.53
CA ASP A 29 -14.30 2.55 13.97
C ASP A 29 -14.41 1.53 12.81
N ALA A 30 -14.52 1.98 11.55
CA ALA A 30 -14.56 1.11 10.39
C ALA A 30 -13.17 0.69 9.87
N PHE A 31 -12.09 1.26 10.42
CA PHE A 31 -10.72 1.01 9.95
C PHE A 31 -10.33 -0.47 10.09
N GLU A 32 -10.56 -1.06 11.26
CA GLU A 32 -10.30 -2.49 11.52
C GLU A 32 -11.12 -3.40 10.60
N GLY A 33 -12.38 -3.02 10.35
CA GLY A 33 -13.24 -3.74 9.40
C GLY A 33 -12.75 -3.63 7.95
N ALA A 34 -12.18 -2.50 7.55
CA ALA A 34 -11.58 -2.31 6.23
C ALA A 34 -10.30 -3.14 6.08
N GLU A 35 -9.44 -3.17 7.10
CA GLU A 35 -8.25 -4.02 7.14
C GLU A 35 -8.63 -5.51 7.03
N THR A 36 -9.60 -5.96 7.82
CA THR A 36 -10.12 -7.34 7.75
C THR A 36 -10.67 -7.68 6.34
N ALA A 37 -11.42 -6.76 5.74
CA ALA A 37 -11.98 -6.95 4.40
C ALA A 37 -10.91 -6.99 3.29
N LEU A 38 -9.79 -6.31 3.48
CA LEU A 38 -8.67 -6.32 2.55
C LEU A 38 -8.04 -7.71 2.43
N PHE A 39 -8.05 -8.50 3.51
CA PHE A 39 -7.48 -9.85 3.52
C PHE A 39 -8.56 -10.95 3.46
N ASP A 40 -9.76 -10.62 2.98
CA ASP A 40 -10.81 -11.61 2.74
C ASP A 40 -10.39 -12.62 1.66
N GLU A 41 -10.47 -13.90 1.99
CA GLU A 41 -9.99 -14.97 1.10
C GLU A 41 -10.92 -15.28 -0.07
N ILE A 42 -12.18 -14.84 0.01
CA ILE A 42 -13.25 -15.29 -0.91
C ILE A 42 -13.52 -14.26 -2.00
N SER A 43 -13.51 -12.97 -1.66
CA SER A 43 -14.00 -11.92 -2.56
C SER A 43 -12.90 -10.92 -2.98
N SER A 44 -12.47 -11.04 -4.24
CA SER A 44 -11.56 -10.06 -4.85
C SER A 44 -12.17 -8.65 -4.93
N THR A 45 -13.46 -8.54 -5.17
CA THR A 45 -14.18 -7.26 -5.19
C THR A 45 -14.15 -6.58 -3.82
N LEU A 46 -14.33 -7.36 -2.75
CA LEU A 46 -14.26 -6.85 -1.38
C LEU A 46 -12.84 -6.38 -1.04
N ARG A 47 -11.83 -7.18 -1.39
CA ARG A 47 -10.41 -6.82 -1.20
C ARG A 47 -10.06 -5.52 -1.92
N TYR A 48 -10.45 -5.40 -3.18
CA TYR A 48 -10.21 -4.19 -3.97
C TYR A 48 -10.90 -2.96 -3.37
N ALA A 49 -12.17 -3.06 -2.97
CA ALA A 49 -12.90 -1.96 -2.34
C ALA A 49 -12.23 -1.51 -1.03
N ALA A 50 -11.76 -2.44 -0.21
CA ALA A 50 -11.03 -2.15 1.02
C ALA A 50 -9.67 -1.50 0.72
N PHE A 51 -8.93 -2.00 -0.26
CA PHE A 51 -7.65 -1.41 -0.68
C PHE A 51 -7.83 0.03 -1.17
N ARG A 52 -8.83 0.26 -2.01
CA ARG A 52 -9.17 1.60 -2.50
C ARG A 52 -9.51 2.54 -1.35
N LEU A 53 -10.34 2.11 -0.40
CA LEU A 53 -10.69 2.91 0.76
C LEU A 53 -9.46 3.33 1.57
N LEU A 54 -8.55 2.40 1.86
CA LEU A 54 -7.32 2.67 2.62
C LEU A 54 -6.37 3.60 1.84
N CYS A 55 -6.27 3.47 0.53
CA CYS A 55 -5.51 4.39 -0.30
C CYS A 55 -6.09 5.81 -0.28
N VAL A 56 -7.41 5.95 -0.45
CA VAL A 56 -8.09 7.26 -0.43
C VAL A 56 -7.95 7.93 0.92
N TRP A 57 -8.17 7.20 2.00
CA TRP A 57 -8.03 7.72 3.37
C TRP A 57 -6.57 8.07 3.69
N GLY A 58 -5.62 7.18 3.39
CA GLY A 58 -4.20 7.41 3.63
C GLY A 58 -3.63 8.60 2.85
N ALA A 59 -4.23 8.94 1.71
CA ALA A 59 -3.84 10.07 0.89
C ALA A 59 -4.31 11.44 1.41
N THR A 60 -5.09 11.47 2.48
CA THR A 60 -5.69 12.71 3.03
C THR A 60 -4.76 13.46 3.99
N SER A 61 -3.75 12.83 4.57
CA SER A 61 -2.73 13.48 5.40
C SER A 61 -1.47 12.63 5.53
N VAL A 62 -0.37 13.29 5.88
CA VAL A 62 0.93 12.64 6.15
C VAL A 62 0.80 11.57 7.24
N GLU A 63 0.11 11.87 8.34
CA GLU A 63 -0.09 10.93 9.45
C GLU A 63 -0.89 9.70 9.00
N ARG A 64 -1.99 9.89 8.27
CA ARG A 64 -2.81 8.80 7.75
C ARG A 64 -2.07 7.95 6.74
N SER A 65 -1.20 8.54 5.93
CA SER A 65 -0.37 7.78 5.00
C SER A 65 0.60 6.85 5.73
N ARG A 66 1.16 7.29 6.86
CA ARG A 66 2.02 6.45 7.72
C ARG A 66 1.25 5.31 8.36
N GLU A 67 0.02 5.55 8.78
CA GLU A 67 -0.85 4.54 9.38
C GLU A 67 -1.34 3.50 8.36
N ALA A 68 -1.72 3.94 7.17
CA ALA A 68 -2.18 3.04 6.10
C ALA A 68 -1.06 2.23 5.46
N TRP A 69 0.16 2.77 5.39
CA TRP A 69 1.24 2.17 4.62
C TRP A 69 1.59 0.72 4.98
N PRO A 70 1.73 0.32 6.26
CA PRO A 70 2.04 -1.06 6.61
C PRO A 70 1.02 -2.06 6.05
N ILE A 71 -0.25 -1.71 6.08
CA ILE A 71 -1.35 -2.53 5.58
C ILE A 71 -1.32 -2.60 4.06
N LEU A 72 -1.12 -1.45 3.39
CA LEU A 72 -0.99 -1.39 1.93
C LEU A 72 0.23 -2.17 1.42
N ASP A 73 1.37 -2.08 2.11
CA ASP A 73 2.59 -2.80 1.75
C ASP A 73 2.41 -4.32 1.88
N GLU A 74 1.73 -4.80 2.91
CA GLU A 74 1.37 -6.20 3.08
C GLU A 74 0.43 -6.67 1.96
N ALA A 75 -0.60 -5.89 1.63
CA ALA A 75 -1.51 -6.21 0.53
C ALA A 75 -0.81 -6.27 -0.83
N ILE A 76 0.12 -5.35 -1.10
CA ILE A 76 0.94 -5.39 -2.31
C ILE A 76 1.72 -6.71 -2.40
N GLN A 77 2.30 -7.17 -1.31
CA GLN A 77 3.04 -8.44 -1.27
C GLN A 77 2.12 -9.64 -1.47
N CYS A 78 0.95 -9.64 -0.82
CA CYS A 78 -0.01 -10.75 -0.90
C CYS A 78 -0.62 -10.89 -2.29
N TYR A 79 -0.95 -9.78 -2.96
CA TYR A 79 -1.75 -9.79 -4.19
C TYR A 79 -0.98 -9.49 -5.48
N HIS A 80 0.34 -9.37 -5.40
CA HIS A 80 1.21 -9.03 -6.53
C HIS A 80 1.00 -9.90 -7.79
N GLY A 81 0.68 -11.18 -7.62
CA GLY A 81 0.45 -12.13 -8.72
C GLY A 81 -1.01 -12.22 -9.20
N ASP A 82 -1.93 -11.54 -8.55
CA ASP A 82 -3.35 -11.67 -8.77
C ASP A 82 -3.86 -10.71 -9.86
N LEU A 83 -4.99 -11.02 -10.48
CA LEU A 83 -5.56 -10.19 -11.54
C LEU A 83 -5.97 -8.81 -11.04
N GLU A 84 -6.54 -8.73 -9.83
CA GLU A 84 -6.95 -7.47 -9.20
C GLU A 84 -5.79 -6.54 -8.87
N TYR A 85 -4.56 -7.03 -8.84
CA TYR A 85 -3.38 -6.17 -8.61
C TYR A 85 -3.24 -5.05 -9.65
N ARG A 86 -3.74 -5.27 -10.86
CA ARG A 86 -3.78 -4.23 -11.91
C ARG A 86 -4.59 -3.01 -11.49
N ASP A 87 -5.73 -3.26 -10.86
CA ASP A 87 -6.62 -2.20 -10.38
C ASP A 87 -6.05 -1.54 -9.12
N MET A 88 -5.39 -2.31 -8.25
CA MET A 88 -4.66 -1.80 -7.08
C MET A 88 -3.53 -0.85 -7.47
N LEU A 89 -2.83 -1.07 -8.59
CA LEU A 89 -1.82 -0.12 -9.09
C LEU A 89 -2.44 1.24 -9.42
N GLY A 90 -3.67 1.29 -9.92
CA GLY A 90 -4.40 2.54 -10.13
C GLY A 90 -4.64 3.29 -8.82
N CYS A 91 -5.05 2.59 -7.76
CA CYS A 91 -5.22 3.16 -6.43
C CYS A 91 -3.89 3.67 -5.84
N LEU A 92 -2.78 2.95 -6.06
CA LEU A 92 -1.45 3.38 -5.60
C LEU A 92 -0.95 4.62 -6.35
N TYR A 93 -1.27 4.78 -7.63
CA TYR A 93 -0.97 5.99 -8.36
C TYR A 93 -1.68 7.21 -7.76
N GLU A 94 -2.98 7.09 -7.47
CA GLU A 94 -3.76 8.15 -6.81
C GLU A 94 -3.26 8.43 -5.39
N PHE A 95 -2.94 7.39 -4.62
CA PHE A 95 -2.34 7.50 -3.29
C PHE A 95 -1.04 8.31 -3.33
N GLY A 96 -0.15 8.02 -4.27
CA GLY A 96 1.10 8.74 -4.47
C GLY A 96 0.94 10.22 -4.86
N GLN A 97 -0.22 10.62 -5.36
CA GLN A 97 -0.56 12.01 -5.67
C GLN A 97 -1.15 12.78 -4.48
N GLY A 98 -1.54 12.09 -3.41
CA GLY A 98 -2.15 12.68 -2.22
C GLY A 98 -1.16 13.32 -1.25
N GLU A 99 -1.66 13.67 -0.07
CA GLU A 99 -0.88 14.25 1.03
C GLU A 99 -0.14 13.16 1.82
N ILE A 100 0.87 12.54 1.20
CA ILE A 100 1.59 11.42 1.79
C ILE A 100 2.96 11.84 2.34
N ASP A 101 3.45 11.06 3.29
CA ASP A 101 4.79 11.19 3.86
C ASP A 101 5.87 10.87 2.81
N ALA A 102 6.96 11.63 2.82
CA ALA A 102 8.09 11.41 1.90
C ALA A 102 8.75 10.03 2.09
N GLU A 103 8.80 9.52 3.33
CA GLU A 103 9.33 8.18 3.60
C GLU A 103 8.39 7.09 3.08
N VAL A 104 7.08 7.29 3.17
CA VAL A 104 6.07 6.41 2.57
C VAL A 104 6.20 6.41 1.05
N ALA A 105 6.37 7.58 0.44
CA ALA A 105 6.60 7.72 -1.01
C ALA A 105 7.86 6.96 -1.46
N GLU A 106 8.97 7.06 -0.70
CA GLU A 106 10.20 6.32 -0.99
C GLU A 106 9.98 4.81 -0.88
N LYS A 107 9.31 4.35 0.18
CA LYS A 107 9.01 2.92 0.39
C LYS A 107 8.14 2.37 -0.74
N LEU A 108 7.11 3.11 -1.16
CA LEU A 108 6.25 2.73 -2.29
C LEU A 108 7.06 2.64 -3.59
N ALA A 109 7.87 3.64 -3.91
CA ALA A 109 8.71 3.63 -5.10
C ALA A 109 9.71 2.46 -5.10
N LEU A 110 10.34 2.16 -3.97
CA LEU A 110 11.25 1.02 -3.82
C LEU A 110 10.52 -0.33 -3.96
N ARG A 111 9.28 -0.43 -3.48
CA ARG A 111 8.45 -1.62 -3.62
C ARG A 111 8.12 -1.92 -5.09
N LEU A 112 7.83 -0.90 -5.88
CA LEU A 112 7.44 -1.02 -7.28
C LEU A 112 8.62 -1.01 -8.26
N LYS A 113 9.82 -0.64 -7.81
CA LYS A 113 11.01 -0.52 -8.67
C LYS A 113 11.32 -1.77 -9.47
N PHE A 114 11.25 -2.94 -8.83
CA PHE A 114 11.52 -4.20 -9.52
C PHE A 114 10.56 -4.43 -10.69
N ASP A 115 9.29 -4.17 -10.50
CA ASP A 115 8.27 -4.32 -11.54
C ASP A 115 8.41 -3.27 -12.63
N ALA A 116 8.81 -2.05 -12.29
CA ALA A 116 9.10 -0.98 -13.25
C ALA A 116 10.27 -1.35 -14.18
N GLU A 117 11.29 -2.02 -13.64
CA GLU A 117 12.48 -2.44 -14.40
C GLU A 117 12.27 -3.79 -15.12
N ASN A 118 11.65 -4.76 -14.46
CA ASN A 118 11.63 -6.17 -14.86
C ASN A 118 10.22 -6.79 -14.97
N GLY A 119 9.17 -6.02 -14.79
CA GLY A 119 7.79 -6.53 -14.75
C GLY A 119 7.43 -7.34 -15.99
N LYS A 120 6.77 -8.47 -15.76
CA LYS A 120 6.24 -9.32 -16.83
C LYS A 120 4.93 -8.74 -17.34
N GLY A 121 4.90 -8.43 -18.63
CA GLY A 121 3.76 -7.80 -19.28
C GLY A 121 3.85 -6.26 -19.32
N SER A 122 3.40 -5.71 -20.45
CA SER A 122 3.51 -4.28 -20.73
C SER A 122 2.79 -3.41 -19.71
N TYR A 123 1.62 -3.85 -19.21
CA TYR A 123 0.81 -3.06 -18.29
C TYR A 123 1.47 -2.92 -16.91
N LEU A 124 1.90 -4.03 -16.29
CA LEU A 124 2.54 -4.01 -14.97
C LEU A 124 3.79 -3.12 -14.99
N LYS A 125 4.64 -3.32 -15.99
CA LYS A 125 5.87 -2.55 -16.15
C LYS A 125 5.59 -1.06 -16.35
N ALA A 126 4.69 -0.71 -17.27
CA ALA A 126 4.35 0.68 -17.55
C ALA A 126 3.75 1.38 -16.33
N ARG A 127 2.76 0.75 -15.67
CA ARG A 127 2.11 1.35 -14.50
C ARG A 127 3.06 1.53 -13.32
N SER A 128 3.89 0.53 -13.03
CA SER A 128 4.90 0.63 -11.97
C SER A 128 5.94 1.71 -12.29
N SER A 129 6.35 1.85 -13.56
CA SER A 129 7.23 2.94 -14.00
C SER A 129 6.59 4.32 -13.81
N ASP A 130 5.34 4.49 -14.24
CA ASP A 130 4.60 5.74 -14.09
C ASP A 130 4.52 6.19 -12.62
N ILE A 131 4.24 5.23 -11.71
CA ILE A 131 4.18 5.53 -10.27
C ILE A 131 5.57 5.91 -9.74
N CYS A 132 6.61 5.16 -10.08
CA CYS A 132 7.98 5.46 -9.65
C CYS A 132 8.44 6.83 -10.16
N GLU A 133 8.21 7.15 -11.43
CA GLU A 133 8.58 8.43 -12.04
C GLU A 133 7.84 9.59 -11.37
N MET A 134 6.54 9.45 -11.14
CA MET A 134 5.72 10.45 -10.45
C MET A 134 6.24 10.71 -9.03
N LEU A 135 6.54 9.67 -8.26
CA LEU A 135 7.04 9.80 -6.89
C LEU A 135 8.45 10.41 -6.87
N VAL A 136 9.34 9.98 -7.75
CA VAL A 136 10.69 10.54 -7.89
C VAL A 136 10.62 12.04 -8.19
N LYS A 137 9.78 12.43 -9.15
CA LYS A 137 9.61 13.84 -9.53
C LYS A 137 9.00 14.66 -8.39
N ARG A 138 8.01 14.11 -7.70
CA ARG A 138 7.26 14.84 -6.67
C ARG A 138 8.06 15.02 -5.39
N PHE A 139 8.81 14.01 -4.95
CA PHE A 139 9.53 13.98 -3.67
C PHE A 139 11.05 14.11 -3.82
N GLY A 140 11.59 14.21 -5.03
CA GLY A 140 13.03 14.30 -5.25
C GLY A 140 13.79 13.04 -4.81
N LEU A 141 13.23 11.85 -5.04
CA LEU A 141 13.79 10.60 -4.55
C LEU A 141 14.99 10.15 -5.38
N ASP A 142 15.97 9.53 -4.69
CA ASP A 142 17.08 8.83 -5.32
C ASP A 142 16.96 7.32 -5.08
N LEU A 143 16.42 6.61 -6.06
CA LEU A 143 16.21 5.16 -6.01
C LEU A 143 17.47 4.35 -6.37
N SER A 144 18.59 5.01 -6.69
CA SER A 144 19.86 4.33 -7.03
C SER A 144 20.58 3.76 -5.80
N LYS A 145 20.31 4.30 -4.60
CA LYS A 145 20.93 3.87 -3.35
C LYS A 145 20.41 2.50 -2.93
N LYS A 146 21.23 1.45 -3.07
CA LYS A 146 20.97 0.18 -2.38
C LYS A 146 21.01 0.43 -0.88
N LYS A 147 19.91 0.17 -0.14
CA LYS A 147 19.95 0.12 1.33
C LYS A 147 21.10 -0.82 1.73
N LYS A 148 22.15 -0.30 2.38
CA LYS A 148 23.12 -1.16 3.09
C LYS A 148 22.31 -2.00 4.07
N ARG A 149 22.27 -3.32 3.86
CA ARG A 149 21.78 -4.27 4.86
C ARG A 149 22.55 -3.97 6.13
N ALA A 150 21.86 -3.62 7.22
CA ALA A 150 22.46 -3.54 8.53
C ALA A 150 23.07 -4.91 8.82
N SER A 151 24.40 -4.97 8.83
CA SER A 151 25.13 -6.16 9.23
C SER A 151 24.85 -6.35 10.72
N VAL A 152 24.11 -7.40 11.04
CA VAL A 152 23.99 -7.91 12.39
C VAL A 152 25.41 -8.28 12.82
N LYS A 153 26.02 -7.47 13.70
CA LYS A 153 27.22 -7.86 14.41
C LYS A 153 26.85 -9.07 15.28
N LYS A 154 27.30 -10.26 14.88
CA LYS A 154 27.47 -11.37 15.83
C LYS A 154 28.52 -10.90 16.84
N SER A 155 28.10 -10.69 18.06
CA SER A 155 28.99 -10.65 19.22
C SER A 155 29.37 -12.11 19.50
N ASP A 156 30.58 -12.47 19.13
CA ASP A 156 31.27 -13.63 19.68
C ASP A 156 31.75 -13.26 21.07
N ASP A 157 30.98 -13.60 22.07
CA ASP A 157 31.51 -13.73 23.45
C ASP A 157 31.90 -15.19 23.60
N ALA A 158 33.18 -15.42 23.38
CA ALA A 158 33.84 -16.62 23.86
C ALA A 158 34.25 -16.32 25.32
N GLU A 159 33.60 -16.94 26.26
CA GLU A 159 34.12 -17.09 27.63
C GLU A 159 34.97 -18.35 27.69
N ASP A 160 36.27 -18.16 27.81
CA ASP A 160 37.18 -19.15 28.33
C ASP A 160 36.98 -19.21 29.85
N GLU A 161 36.64 -20.36 30.37
CA GLU A 161 36.84 -20.70 31.78
C GLU A 161 37.83 -21.87 31.90
N GLU A 162 38.86 -21.58 32.65
CA GLU A 162 39.75 -22.59 33.25
C GLU A 162 39.04 -23.48 34.26
#